data_bfe6c372f09966ab00f11a992431adb6
#
_entry.id   bfe6c372f09966ab00f11a992431adb6
#
_cell.length_a   1.000
_cell.length_b   1.000
_cell.length_c   1.000
_cell.angle_alpha   90.00
_cell.angle_beta   90.00
_cell.angle_gamma   90.00
#
_symmetry.space_group_name_H-M   'P 1'
#
loop_
_entity.id
_entity.type
_entity.pdbx_description
1 polymer ?
#
loop_
_entity_poly.entity_id
_entity_poly.type
_entity_poly.pdbx_seq_one_letter_code
_entity_poly.pdbx_strand_id
1 'polypeptide(L)'
;MTCLLAVAAAAARGDEPATPPWNRVAVREAAGTRTVDGRVVVEAADGGVLLELADQRYELLQPAVIAAREPLPEPPAETPRDLGRRILAELPAGFDVHVTAHYVICFDTSRDYAKWAGALFERLHEAFLVSWRRAGLEVEDPGRPLVVVIHADRRDYVASATREVGEGAESVSGFYSFLTNRVTTYDLTLADGLERPPGRGPGRLGTEILARPEAEGLVATLVHEATHQMAFNCGMHRRLAPVPLWVCEGVATYFETPDLRSQTGWRGIGSLNRQRLERFRQSYQGGDLEQIVADDGRFRDAGSAVDAYATAWALTWFLMETRRDAFVTYIAGLAAKRPCTDYDRESRLRDFEAAFGAVAELEPAFLRHMSRAERRLP
;
A
#
# COMPACT_ATOMS: atom_id res chain seq x y z
N MET A 1 -6.01 8.54 11.26
CA MET A 1 -4.54 8.32 11.15
C MET A 1 -3.76 9.45 11.84
N THR A 2 -4.12 9.78 13.09
CA THR A 2 -3.60 10.98 13.79
C THR A 2 -2.89 10.65 15.11
N CYS A 3 -2.55 9.40 15.40
CA CYS A 3 -2.02 9.02 16.73
C CYS A 3 -0.63 8.38 16.72
N LEU A 4 0.15 8.46 15.66
CA LEU A 4 1.44 7.75 15.54
C LEU A 4 2.66 8.66 15.29
N LEU A 5 2.52 9.97 15.33
CA LEU A 5 3.60 10.90 14.97
C LEU A 5 4.04 11.80 16.13
N ALA A 6 4.36 11.20 17.27
CA ALA A 6 5.22 11.84 18.25
C ALA A 6 6.45 10.97 18.54
N VAL A 7 7.08 10.43 17.49
CA VAL A 7 8.47 9.99 17.60
C VAL A 7 9.31 11.22 17.27
N ALA A 8 9.82 11.87 18.28
CA ALA A 8 10.73 13.00 18.11
C ALA A 8 11.87 12.58 17.18
N ALA A 9 12.10 13.37 16.14
CA ALA A 9 13.22 13.22 15.22
C ALA A 9 14.53 13.15 16.00
N ALA A 10 15.08 11.96 16.12
CA ALA A 10 16.35 11.73 16.75
C ALA A 10 17.37 11.38 15.67
N ALA A 11 18.39 12.19 15.57
CA ALA A 11 19.53 11.95 14.71
C ALA A 11 20.14 10.57 15.02
N ALA A 12 19.91 9.60 14.15
CA ALA A 12 20.58 8.31 14.20
C ALA A 12 22.07 8.50 13.93
N ARG A 13 22.91 7.92 14.78
CA ARG A 13 24.36 7.93 14.66
C ARG A 13 24.82 6.71 13.88
N GLY A 14 25.70 6.92 12.91
CA GLY A 14 26.58 5.88 12.35
C GLY A 14 25.99 5.08 11.18
N ASP A 15 26.87 4.41 10.44
CA ASP A 15 26.54 3.45 9.38
C ASP A 15 25.60 2.37 9.90
N GLU A 16 24.36 2.37 9.42
CA GLU A 16 23.41 1.29 9.74
C GLU A 16 23.91 -0.01 9.09
N PRO A 17 23.91 -1.14 9.81
CA PRO A 17 24.15 -2.44 9.18
C PRO A 17 23.09 -2.69 8.09
N ALA A 18 23.48 -3.34 7.01
CA ALA A 18 22.60 -3.61 5.86
C ALA A 18 21.29 -4.34 6.27
N THR A 19 21.30 -5.06 7.39
CA THR A 19 20.14 -5.70 7.99
C THR A 19 20.15 -5.44 9.49
N PRO A 20 19.09 -4.79 10.05
CA PRO A 20 19.01 -4.55 11.49
C PRO A 20 19.02 -5.85 12.29
N PRO A 21 19.69 -5.89 13.47
CA PRO A 21 19.79 -7.10 14.27
C PRO A 21 18.45 -7.49 14.91
N TRP A 22 18.23 -8.79 15.05
CA TRP A 22 17.15 -9.32 15.88
C TRP A 22 17.41 -9.10 17.35
N ASN A 23 16.36 -8.81 18.11
CA ASN A 23 16.42 -8.59 19.55
C ASN A 23 15.22 -9.22 20.23
N ARG A 24 15.44 -9.70 21.45
CA ARG A 24 14.41 -10.02 22.41
C ARG A 24 14.23 -8.84 23.34
N VAL A 25 13.02 -8.34 23.44
CA VAL A 25 12.69 -7.21 24.31
C VAL A 25 11.70 -7.66 25.37
N ALA A 26 12.08 -7.52 26.64
CA ALA A 26 11.18 -7.73 27.77
C ALA A 26 10.37 -6.45 27.99
N VAL A 27 9.05 -6.55 27.88
CA VAL A 27 8.09 -5.43 27.95
C VAL A 27 7.30 -5.54 29.24
N ARG A 28 7.31 -4.48 30.05
CA ARG A 28 6.49 -4.39 31.28
C ARG A 28 5.03 -4.14 30.89
N GLU A 29 4.14 -4.94 31.42
CA GLU A 29 2.70 -4.78 31.33
C GLU A 29 2.06 -4.75 32.73
N ALA A 30 0.80 -4.34 32.84
CA ALA A 30 0.10 -4.29 34.11
C ALA A 30 0.01 -5.68 34.80
N ALA A 31 -0.04 -6.75 34.02
CA ALA A 31 -0.13 -8.14 34.51
C ALA A 31 1.22 -8.87 34.63
N GLY A 32 2.35 -8.23 34.34
CA GLY A 32 3.67 -8.85 34.39
C GLY A 32 4.61 -8.40 33.26
N THR A 33 5.44 -9.33 32.80
CA THR A 33 6.39 -9.05 31.69
C THR A 33 6.08 -9.93 30.51
N ARG A 34 5.90 -9.31 29.33
CA ARG A 34 5.79 -9.97 28.04
C ARG A 34 7.12 -9.91 27.30
N THR A 35 7.43 -10.91 26.52
CA THR A 35 8.61 -10.93 25.64
C THR A 35 8.20 -10.72 24.20
N VAL A 36 8.92 -9.85 23.50
CA VAL A 36 8.73 -9.55 22.06
C VAL A 36 10.04 -9.79 21.33
N ASP A 37 10.02 -10.65 20.35
CA ASP A 37 11.15 -10.91 19.48
C ASP A 37 10.96 -10.18 18.16
N GLY A 38 11.91 -9.34 17.76
CA GLY A 38 11.81 -8.56 16.53
C GLY A 38 13.13 -7.95 16.09
N ARG A 39 13.13 -7.46 14.85
CA ARG A 39 14.23 -6.72 14.26
C ARG A 39 14.06 -5.23 14.59
N VAL A 40 15.08 -4.57 15.11
CA VAL A 40 15.00 -3.13 15.43
C VAL A 40 15.12 -2.33 14.15
N VAL A 41 14.02 -1.72 13.71
CA VAL A 41 13.95 -0.89 12.50
C VAL A 41 14.35 0.56 12.78
N VAL A 42 13.92 1.08 13.94
CA VAL A 42 14.25 2.43 14.40
C VAL A 42 14.51 2.39 15.90
N GLU A 43 15.54 3.09 16.34
CA GLU A 43 15.80 3.40 17.75
C GLU A 43 15.72 4.90 17.93
N ALA A 44 14.82 5.33 18.82
CA ALA A 44 14.61 6.75 19.13
C ALA A 44 15.64 7.24 20.16
N ALA A 45 15.91 8.55 20.19
CA ALA A 45 16.89 9.13 21.10
C ALA A 45 16.53 8.96 22.59
N ASP A 46 15.24 8.81 22.89
CA ASP A 46 14.74 8.55 24.23
C ASP A 46 14.84 7.09 24.65
N GLY A 47 15.29 6.19 23.75
CA GLY A 47 15.41 4.75 23.96
C GLY A 47 14.17 3.94 23.57
N GLY A 48 13.15 4.56 22.99
CA GLY A 48 12.03 3.86 22.36
C GLY A 48 12.48 3.08 21.14
N VAL A 49 11.84 1.97 20.81
CA VAL A 49 12.20 1.16 19.64
C VAL A 49 10.97 0.81 18.80
N LEU A 50 11.16 0.82 17.48
CA LEU A 50 10.25 0.23 16.52
C LEU A 50 10.80 -1.13 16.11
N LEU A 51 10.05 -2.20 16.43
CA LEU A 51 10.39 -3.57 16.07
C LEU A 51 9.61 -4.02 14.84
N GLU A 52 10.29 -4.70 13.92
CA GLU A 52 9.65 -5.54 12.91
C GLU A 52 9.60 -6.99 13.43
N LEU A 53 8.40 -7.51 13.60
CA LEU A 53 8.17 -8.87 14.08
C LEU A 53 8.35 -9.89 12.94
N ALA A 54 8.37 -11.19 13.29
CA ALA A 54 8.54 -12.26 12.31
C ALA A 54 7.43 -12.30 11.24
N ASP A 55 6.22 -11.83 11.57
CA ASP A 55 5.09 -11.69 10.64
C ASP A 55 5.05 -10.34 9.91
N GLN A 56 6.14 -9.60 9.97
CA GLN A 56 6.33 -8.31 9.30
C GLN A 56 5.48 -7.15 9.89
N ARG A 57 4.76 -7.37 10.98
CA ARG A 57 4.11 -6.28 11.73
C ARG A 57 5.16 -5.41 12.42
N TYR A 58 4.83 -4.13 12.54
CA TYR A 58 5.59 -3.24 13.40
C TYR A 58 4.97 -3.15 14.79
N GLU A 59 5.83 -3.14 15.80
CA GLU A 59 5.44 -2.86 17.17
C GLU A 59 6.31 -1.73 17.74
N LEU A 60 5.65 -0.64 18.17
CA LEU A 60 6.31 0.49 18.79
C LEU A 60 6.34 0.30 20.30
N LEU A 61 7.54 0.22 20.87
CA LEU A 61 7.76 0.11 22.30
C LEU A 61 8.30 1.43 22.84
N GLN A 62 7.54 2.05 23.74
CA GLN A 62 7.97 3.24 24.46
C GLN A 62 9.09 2.91 25.45
N PRO A 63 10.04 3.83 25.72
CA PRO A 63 11.16 3.57 26.65
C PRO A 63 10.69 3.09 28.02
N ALA A 64 9.61 3.65 28.53
CA ALA A 64 9.07 3.35 29.87
C ALA A 64 8.65 1.89 30.06
N VAL A 65 8.23 1.21 28.97
CA VAL A 65 7.79 -0.19 29.05
C VAL A 65 8.91 -1.18 28.77
N ILE A 66 10.06 -0.77 28.28
CA ILE A 66 11.20 -1.65 28.02
C ILE A 66 11.88 -2.00 29.35
N ALA A 67 11.88 -3.27 29.71
CA ALA A 67 12.54 -3.77 30.92
C ALA A 67 13.97 -4.23 30.66
N ALA A 68 14.18 -4.93 29.55
CA ALA A 68 15.48 -5.44 29.10
C ALA A 68 15.46 -5.67 27.60
N ARG A 69 16.66 -5.71 27.01
CA ARG A 69 16.86 -6.02 25.59
C ARG A 69 18.11 -6.86 25.44
N GLU A 70 18.03 -7.93 24.64
CA GLU A 70 19.16 -8.80 24.35
C GLU A 70 19.19 -9.14 22.84
N PRO A 71 20.37 -9.23 22.23
CA PRO A 71 20.49 -9.67 20.85
C PRO A 71 20.00 -11.11 20.68
N LEU A 72 19.35 -11.37 19.53
CA LEU A 72 18.94 -12.71 19.11
C LEU A 72 19.53 -13.05 17.75
N PRO A 73 19.79 -14.33 17.45
CA PRO A 73 19.99 -14.79 16.11
C PRO A 73 18.70 -14.60 15.31
N GLU A 74 18.83 -14.40 13.99
CA GLU A 74 17.65 -14.35 13.11
C GLU A 74 16.88 -15.67 13.20
N PRO A 75 15.57 -15.63 13.50
CA PRO A 75 14.76 -16.84 13.53
C PRO A 75 14.65 -17.45 12.14
N PRO A 76 14.46 -18.77 12.03
CA PRO A 76 14.21 -19.40 10.73
C PRO A 76 12.95 -18.81 10.10
N ALA A 77 12.97 -18.69 8.77
CA ALA A 77 11.83 -18.18 8.02
C ALA A 77 10.59 -19.06 8.27
N GLU A 78 9.49 -18.42 8.63
CA GLU A 78 8.21 -19.09 8.85
C GLU A 78 7.65 -19.58 7.51
N THR A 79 7.11 -20.80 7.48
CA THR A 79 6.45 -21.27 6.26
C THR A 79 5.15 -20.50 6.00
N PRO A 80 4.69 -20.33 4.75
CA PRO A 80 3.42 -19.67 4.46
C PRO A 80 2.21 -20.27 5.19
N ARG A 81 2.24 -21.61 5.42
CA ARG A 81 1.19 -22.31 6.18
C ARG A 81 1.23 -22.00 7.67
N ASP A 82 2.41 -21.90 8.25
CA ASP A 82 2.57 -21.58 9.67
C ASP A 82 2.18 -20.12 9.92
N LEU A 83 2.61 -19.22 9.06
CA LEU A 83 2.17 -17.82 9.06
C LEU A 83 0.64 -17.73 8.98
N GLY A 84 0.00 -18.45 8.05
CA GLY A 84 -1.45 -18.48 7.93
C GLY A 84 -2.14 -18.97 9.20
N ARG A 85 -1.65 -20.06 9.81
CA ARG A 85 -2.21 -20.60 11.07
C ARG A 85 -2.08 -19.58 12.23
N ARG A 86 -0.95 -18.89 12.32
CA ARG A 86 -0.75 -17.86 13.34
C ARG A 86 -1.69 -16.68 13.15
N ILE A 87 -1.88 -16.21 11.92
CA ILE A 87 -2.81 -15.12 11.63
C ILE A 87 -4.26 -15.53 11.92
N LEU A 88 -4.65 -16.78 11.58
CA LEU A 88 -5.99 -17.30 11.92
C LEU A 88 -6.27 -17.28 13.43
N ALA A 89 -5.25 -17.46 14.25
CA ALA A 89 -5.41 -17.40 15.72
C ALA A 89 -5.70 -15.98 16.24
N GLU A 90 -5.41 -14.94 15.43
CA GLU A 90 -5.67 -13.52 15.76
C GLU A 90 -7.04 -13.07 15.23
N LEU A 91 -7.61 -13.79 14.25
CA LEU A 91 -8.86 -13.46 13.59
C LEU A 91 -10.06 -14.12 14.30
N PRO A 92 -11.28 -13.59 14.11
CA PRO A 92 -12.49 -14.24 14.58
C PRO A 92 -12.63 -15.67 14.07
N ALA A 93 -13.42 -16.50 14.76
CA ALA A 93 -13.72 -17.85 14.29
C ALA A 93 -14.46 -17.81 12.93
N GLY A 94 -14.17 -18.78 12.06
CA GLY A 94 -14.80 -18.89 10.74
C GLY A 94 -13.86 -18.56 9.59
N PHE A 95 -12.71 -17.95 9.85
CA PHE A 95 -11.69 -17.73 8.82
C PHE A 95 -10.99 -19.04 8.43
N ASP A 96 -10.67 -19.16 7.14
CA ASP A 96 -9.85 -20.20 6.52
C ASP A 96 -8.65 -19.55 5.81
N VAL A 97 -7.71 -20.36 5.34
CA VAL A 97 -6.51 -19.87 4.66
C VAL A 97 -6.36 -20.48 3.27
N HIS A 98 -6.00 -19.63 2.31
CA HIS A 98 -5.56 -20.00 0.98
C HIS A 98 -4.14 -19.47 0.76
N VAL A 99 -3.21 -20.37 0.45
CA VAL A 99 -1.81 -20.04 0.17
C VAL A 99 -1.57 -20.14 -1.33
N THR A 100 -0.97 -19.11 -1.91
CA THR A 100 -0.46 -19.08 -3.28
C THR A 100 1.08 -19.06 -3.29
N ALA A 101 1.72 -18.75 -4.38
CA ALA A 101 3.19 -18.70 -4.45
C ALA A 101 3.77 -17.57 -3.55
N HIS A 102 3.13 -16.40 -3.55
CA HIS A 102 3.62 -15.21 -2.85
C HIS A 102 2.66 -14.67 -1.78
N TYR A 103 1.43 -15.22 -1.67
CA TYR A 103 0.41 -14.68 -0.77
C TYR A 103 -0.12 -15.72 0.21
N VAL A 104 -0.42 -15.24 1.42
CA VAL A 104 -1.24 -15.91 2.43
C VAL A 104 -2.54 -15.13 2.56
N ILE A 105 -3.63 -15.73 2.13
CA ILE A 105 -4.96 -15.10 2.10
C ILE A 105 -5.81 -15.74 3.19
N CYS A 106 -6.10 -14.98 4.26
CA CYS A 106 -7.02 -15.35 5.32
C CYS A 106 -8.41 -14.82 4.98
N PHE A 107 -9.43 -15.65 4.97
CA PHE A 107 -10.77 -15.27 4.51
C PHE A 107 -11.87 -15.99 5.27
N ASP A 108 -13.00 -15.35 5.47
CA ASP A 108 -14.27 -15.94 5.97
C ASP A 108 -15.39 -15.94 4.92
N THR A 109 -15.05 -15.53 3.69
CA THR A 109 -15.92 -15.62 2.52
C THR A 109 -15.77 -16.95 1.77
N SER A 110 -16.19 -17.05 0.49
CA SER A 110 -16.01 -18.29 -0.26
C SER A 110 -14.57 -18.53 -0.66
N ARG A 111 -14.17 -19.79 -0.62
CA ARG A 111 -12.87 -20.24 -1.12
C ARG A 111 -12.66 -19.89 -2.60
N ASP A 112 -13.71 -19.84 -3.40
CA ASP A 112 -13.61 -19.50 -4.82
C ASP A 112 -13.31 -18.01 -5.02
N TYR A 113 -13.88 -17.12 -4.19
CA TYR A 113 -13.52 -15.69 -4.19
C TYR A 113 -12.06 -15.50 -3.75
N ALA A 114 -11.63 -16.16 -2.67
CA ALA A 114 -10.25 -16.10 -2.20
C ALA A 114 -9.25 -16.60 -3.26
N LYS A 115 -9.57 -17.66 -3.99
CA LYS A 115 -8.75 -18.16 -5.11
C LYS A 115 -8.70 -17.18 -6.28
N TRP A 116 -9.83 -16.55 -6.63
CA TRP A 116 -9.89 -15.57 -7.69
C TRP A 116 -9.06 -14.32 -7.33
N ALA A 117 -9.22 -13.79 -6.13
CA ALA A 117 -8.44 -12.66 -5.62
C ALA A 117 -6.94 -13.01 -5.56
N GLY A 118 -6.60 -14.20 -5.08
CA GLY A 118 -5.22 -14.68 -5.06
C GLY A 118 -4.59 -14.76 -6.44
N ALA A 119 -5.33 -15.25 -7.45
CA ALA A 119 -4.86 -15.26 -8.82
C ALA A 119 -4.69 -13.83 -9.41
N LEU A 120 -5.50 -12.85 -8.98
CA LEU A 120 -5.31 -11.45 -9.35
C LEU A 120 -4.05 -10.88 -8.71
N PHE A 121 -3.82 -11.12 -7.43
CA PHE A 121 -2.63 -10.66 -6.70
C PHE A 121 -1.34 -11.24 -7.24
N GLU A 122 -1.31 -12.54 -7.59
CA GLU A 122 -0.13 -13.18 -8.21
C GLU A 122 0.22 -12.52 -9.55
N ARG A 123 -0.77 -12.21 -10.37
CA ARG A 123 -0.54 -11.51 -11.64
C ARG A 123 -0.02 -10.10 -11.45
N LEU A 124 -0.57 -9.38 -10.45
CA LEU A 124 -0.08 -8.05 -10.11
C LEU A 124 1.36 -8.11 -9.63
N HIS A 125 1.70 -9.07 -8.75
CA HIS A 125 3.05 -9.29 -8.25
C HIS A 125 4.07 -9.39 -9.40
N GLU A 126 3.85 -10.31 -10.33
CA GLU A 126 4.72 -10.49 -11.49
C GLU A 126 4.78 -9.23 -12.37
N ALA A 127 3.62 -8.68 -12.71
CA ALA A 127 3.53 -7.52 -13.58
C ALA A 127 4.15 -6.26 -12.97
N PHE A 128 4.03 -6.07 -11.65
CA PHE A 128 4.62 -4.96 -10.91
C PHE A 128 6.15 -5.00 -11.01
N LEU A 129 6.76 -6.12 -10.65
CA LEU A 129 8.21 -6.29 -10.70
C LEU A 129 8.75 -6.13 -12.12
N VAL A 130 8.11 -6.78 -13.10
CA VAL A 130 8.51 -6.69 -14.50
C VAL A 130 8.40 -5.25 -15.03
N SER A 131 7.31 -4.54 -14.70
CA SER A 131 7.09 -3.17 -15.16
C SER A 131 8.16 -2.21 -14.64
N TRP A 132 8.45 -2.25 -13.34
CA TRP A 132 9.41 -1.34 -12.74
C TRP A 132 10.86 -1.67 -13.09
N ARG A 133 11.22 -2.95 -13.20
CA ARG A 133 12.54 -3.35 -13.71
C ARG A 133 12.76 -2.88 -15.15
N ARG A 134 11.74 -2.98 -16.01
CA ARG A 134 11.78 -2.42 -17.37
C ARG A 134 11.86 -0.90 -17.41
N ALA A 135 11.31 -0.24 -16.41
CA ALA A 135 11.42 1.21 -16.25
C ALA A 135 12.80 1.65 -15.73
N GLY A 136 13.64 0.71 -15.29
CA GLY A 136 14.99 0.98 -14.76
C GLY A 136 15.05 1.12 -13.23
N LEU A 137 13.94 0.84 -12.50
CA LEU A 137 13.95 0.82 -11.05
C LEU A 137 14.42 -0.55 -10.54
N GLU A 138 15.39 -0.55 -9.66
CA GLU A 138 15.82 -1.76 -8.95
C GLU A 138 14.76 -2.13 -7.91
N VAL A 139 14.00 -3.18 -8.20
CA VAL A 139 13.02 -3.77 -7.29
C VAL A 139 13.26 -5.26 -7.17
N GLU A 140 13.11 -5.78 -5.96
CA GLU A 140 13.34 -7.17 -5.62
C GLU A 140 12.00 -7.88 -5.33
N ASP A 141 12.02 -9.20 -5.44
CA ASP A 141 10.94 -10.02 -4.91
C ASP A 141 10.88 -9.82 -3.38
N PRO A 142 9.70 -9.64 -2.78
CA PRO A 142 9.57 -9.48 -1.33
C PRO A 142 10.25 -10.58 -0.50
N GLY A 143 10.46 -11.78 -1.06
CA GLY A 143 11.13 -12.90 -0.40
C GLY A 143 10.39 -13.47 0.80
N ARG A 144 9.25 -12.87 1.17
CA ARG A 144 8.35 -13.30 2.25
C ARG A 144 6.91 -13.26 1.77
N PRO A 145 6.04 -14.17 2.26
CA PRO A 145 4.64 -14.14 1.87
C PRO A 145 3.96 -12.85 2.26
N LEU A 146 3.22 -12.27 1.33
CA LEU A 146 2.37 -11.11 1.56
C LEU A 146 1.01 -11.56 2.11
N VAL A 147 0.49 -10.85 3.10
CA VAL A 147 -0.73 -11.25 3.81
C VAL A 147 -1.92 -10.42 3.35
N VAL A 148 -3.02 -11.11 3.06
CA VAL A 148 -4.30 -10.50 2.73
C VAL A 148 -5.38 -11.06 3.66
N VAL A 149 -6.23 -10.19 4.20
CA VAL A 149 -7.41 -10.56 5.00
C VAL A 149 -8.66 -10.13 4.25
N ILE A 150 -9.56 -11.09 3.98
CA ILE A 150 -10.80 -10.84 3.23
C ILE A 150 -11.99 -11.21 4.10
N HIS A 151 -12.74 -10.22 4.54
CA HIS A 151 -13.97 -10.40 5.29
C HIS A 151 -15.13 -10.80 4.36
N ALA A 152 -16.08 -11.59 4.87
CA ALA A 152 -17.27 -11.97 4.12
C ALA A 152 -18.16 -10.77 3.79
N ASP A 153 -18.31 -9.85 4.72
CA ASP A 153 -19.17 -8.68 4.55
C ASP A 153 -18.52 -7.37 5.02
N ARG A 154 -19.15 -6.26 4.58
CA ARG A 154 -18.65 -4.91 4.87
C ARG A 154 -18.71 -4.55 6.35
N ARG A 155 -19.68 -5.04 7.11
CA ARG A 155 -19.85 -4.70 8.52
C ARG A 155 -18.69 -5.23 9.35
N ASP A 156 -18.31 -6.50 9.14
CA ASP A 156 -17.22 -7.14 9.86
C ASP A 156 -15.87 -6.57 9.43
N TYR A 157 -15.73 -6.23 8.14
CA TYR A 157 -14.60 -5.45 7.63
C TYR A 157 -14.47 -4.10 8.34
N VAL A 158 -15.54 -3.29 8.39
CA VAL A 158 -15.51 -1.96 9.03
C VAL A 158 -15.18 -2.09 10.52
N ALA A 159 -15.74 -3.06 11.22
CA ALA A 159 -15.44 -3.31 12.64
C ALA A 159 -13.96 -3.68 12.87
N SER A 160 -13.34 -4.40 11.94
CA SER A 160 -11.91 -4.70 11.95
C SER A 160 -11.07 -3.47 11.58
N ALA A 161 -11.41 -2.81 10.49
CA ALA A 161 -10.69 -1.66 9.93
C ALA A 161 -10.68 -0.44 10.87
N THR A 162 -11.77 -0.19 11.61
CA THR A 162 -11.87 0.94 12.55
C THR A 162 -10.78 0.90 13.62
N ARG A 163 -10.32 -0.27 14.01
CA ARG A 163 -9.21 -0.41 14.98
C ARG A 163 -7.86 0.08 14.43
N GLU A 164 -7.69 0.03 13.11
CA GLU A 164 -6.43 0.41 12.43
C GLU A 164 -6.50 1.80 11.80
N VAL A 165 -7.59 2.10 11.08
CA VAL A 165 -7.71 3.36 10.30
C VAL A 165 -8.68 4.36 10.91
N GLY A 166 -9.35 4.02 12.02
CA GLY A 166 -10.28 4.90 12.72
C GLY A 166 -11.58 5.13 11.97
N GLU A 167 -12.19 6.33 12.15
CA GLU A 167 -13.50 6.68 11.57
C GLU A 167 -13.53 6.67 10.03
N GLY A 168 -12.38 6.73 9.37
CA GLY A 168 -12.28 6.63 7.90
C GLY A 168 -12.60 5.23 7.33
N ALA A 169 -12.71 4.19 8.16
CA ALA A 169 -12.95 2.82 7.74
C ALA A 169 -14.22 2.63 6.92
N GLU A 170 -15.26 3.43 7.20
CA GLU A 170 -16.54 3.36 6.49
C GLU A 170 -16.47 3.89 5.05
N SER A 171 -15.49 4.73 4.72
CA SER A 171 -15.38 5.37 3.41
C SER A 171 -14.53 4.58 2.42
N VAL A 172 -13.84 3.52 2.86
CA VAL A 172 -12.93 2.73 2.02
C VAL A 172 -13.38 1.28 1.91
N SER A 173 -13.13 0.67 0.76
CA SER A 173 -13.49 -0.74 0.49
C SER A 173 -12.33 -1.71 0.72
N GLY A 174 -11.16 -1.20 1.04
CA GLY A 174 -9.95 -1.92 1.39
C GLY A 174 -8.87 -0.95 1.83
N PHE A 175 -7.84 -1.44 2.47
CA PHE A 175 -6.66 -0.67 2.80
C PHE A 175 -5.43 -1.57 2.96
N TYR A 176 -4.27 -1.02 2.65
CA TYR A 176 -2.99 -1.57 3.04
C TYR A 176 -2.50 -0.89 4.32
N SER A 177 -2.12 -1.68 5.30
CA SER A 177 -1.61 -1.20 6.59
C SER A 177 -0.09 -1.19 6.63
N PHE A 178 0.50 -0.02 6.86
CA PHE A 178 1.96 0.11 7.09
C PHE A 178 2.41 -0.57 8.38
N LEU A 179 1.52 -0.72 9.35
CA LEU A 179 1.85 -1.32 10.66
C LEU A 179 1.80 -2.84 10.60
N THR A 180 0.72 -3.38 10.04
CA THR A 180 0.54 -4.83 9.99
C THR A 180 1.12 -5.46 8.73
N ASN A 181 1.49 -4.65 7.72
CA ASN A 181 1.92 -5.09 6.39
C ASN A 181 0.87 -5.96 5.66
N ARG A 182 -0.39 -5.77 5.99
CA ARG A 182 -1.52 -6.57 5.47
C ARG A 182 -2.40 -5.71 4.57
N VAL A 183 -2.92 -6.30 3.52
CA VAL A 183 -4.10 -5.79 2.83
C VAL A 183 -5.34 -6.34 3.54
N THR A 184 -6.28 -5.48 3.90
CA THR A 184 -7.56 -5.87 4.48
C THR A 184 -8.68 -5.33 3.60
N THR A 185 -9.62 -6.21 3.23
CA THR A 185 -10.79 -5.90 2.38
C THR A 185 -11.94 -6.84 2.74
N TYR A 186 -13.03 -6.75 2.00
CA TYR A 186 -14.16 -7.68 2.12
C TYR A 186 -14.56 -8.23 0.75
N ASP A 187 -15.46 -9.20 0.75
CA ASP A 187 -16.00 -9.75 -0.50
C ASP A 187 -16.89 -8.72 -1.18
N LEU A 188 -16.30 -7.95 -2.06
CA LEU A 188 -16.93 -6.85 -2.77
C LEU A 188 -18.10 -7.31 -3.67
N THR A 189 -18.25 -8.61 -3.91
CA THR A 189 -19.36 -9.17 -4.67
C THR A 189 -20.66 -9.28 -3.85
N LEU A 190 -20.56 -9.14 -2.53
CA LEU A 190 -21.68 -9.22 -1.58
C LEU A 190 -22.09 -7.85 -1.04
N ALA A 191 -21.48 -6.77 -1.52
CA ALA A 191 -21.66 -5.41 -1.01
C ALA A 191 -23.13 -4.95 -1.01
N ASP A 192 -23.97 -5.49 -1.90
CA ASP A 192 -25.38 -5.09 -2.08
C ASP A 192 -26.39 -6.16 -1.64
N GLY A 193 -25.99 -7.08 -0.75
CA GLY A 193 -26.93 -8.10 -0.20
C GLY A 193 -27.35 -9.18 -1.21
N LEU A 194 -26.61 -9.36 -2.27
CA LEU A 194 -26.87 -10.40 -3.28
C LEU A 194 -26.49 -11.77 -2.73
N GLU A 195 -27.45 -12.70 -2.66
CA GLU A 195 -27.17 -14.09 -2.30
C GLU A 195 -26.26 -14.76 -3.33
N ARG A 196 -25.28 -15.51 -2.82
CA ARG A 196 -24.34 -16.26 -3.65
C ARG A 196 -25.05 -17.50 -4.23
N PRO A 197 -24.99 -17.73 -5.55
CA PRO A 197 -25.42 -19.01 -6.13
C PRO A 197 -24.51 -20.15 -5.64
N PRO A 198 -25.05 -21.26 -5.14
CA PRO A 198 -24.23 -22.38 -4.66
C PRO A 198 -23.50 -23.11 -5.79
N GLY A 199 -22.20 -23.45 -5.55
CA GLY A 199 -21.55 -24.59 -6.19
C GLY A 199 -20.99 -24.40 -7.59
N ARG A 200 -20.16 -23.37 -7.86
CA ARG A 200 -19.44 -23.24 -9.15
C ARG A 200 -17.98 -22.86 -8.94
N GLY A 201 -17.06 -23.54 -9.64
CA GLY A 201 -15.63 -23.39 -9.46
C GLY A 201 -15.05 -22.00 -9.83
N PRO A 202 -13.81 -21.66 -9.43
CA PRO A 202 -13.23 -20.31 -9.42
C PRO A 202 -13.16 -19.62 -10.81
N GLY A 203 -13.00 -20.37 -11.89
CA GLY A 203 -12.98 -19.79 -13.25
C GLY A 203 -14.35 -19.27 -13.71
N ARG A 204 -15.44 -19.85 -13.22
CA ARG A 204 -16.80 -19.41 -13.48
C ARG A 204 -17.16 -18.20 -12.64
N LEU A 205 -16.73 -18.18 -11.38
CA LEU A 205 -16.90 -17.03 -10.49
C LEU A 205 -16.20 -15.79 -11.05
N GLY A 206 -14.97 -15.92 -11.54
CA GLY A 206 -14.26 -14.80 -12.17
C GLY A 206 -15.04 -14.20 -13.34
N THR A 207 -15.61 -15.03 -14.22
CA THR A 207 -16.45 -14.57 -15.34
C THR A 207 -17.73 -13.89 -14.84
N GLU A 208 -18.35 -14.40 -13.78
CA GLU A 208 -19.56 -13.82 -13.18
C GLU A 208 -19.27 -12.48 -12.50
N ILE A 209 -18.11 -12.35 -11.81
CA ILE A 209 -17.66 -11.08 -11.22
C ILE A 209 -17.45 -10.04 -12.32
N LEU A 210 -16.68 -10.40 -13.36
CA LEU A 210 -16.33 -9.46 -14.42
C LEU A 210 -17.52 -9.04 -15.32
N ALA A 211 -18.63 -9.77 -15.25
CA ALA A 211 -19.88 -9.41 -15.95
C ALA A 211 -20.74 -8.40 -15.17
N ARG A 212 -20.39 -8.06 -13.92
CA ARG A 212 -21.15 -7.13 -13.09
C ARG A 212 -20.85 -5.68 -13.44
N PRO A 213 -21.81 -4.77 -13.32
CA PRO A 213 -21.56 -3.33 -13.54
C PRO A 213 -20.47 -2.75 -12.61
N GLU A 214 -20.37 -3.27 -11.39
CA GLU A 214 -19.44 -2.81 -10.35
C GLU A 214 -18.03 -3.41 -10.49
N ALA A 215 -17.82 -4.32 -11.44
CA ALA A 215 -16.56 -5.07 -11.59
C ALA A 215 -15.32 -4.17 -11.77
N GLU A 216 -15.48 -3.01 -12.42
CA GLU A 216 -14.38 -2.05 -12.57
C GLU A 216 -13.88 -1.56 -11.21
N GLY A 217 -14.78 -1.11 -10.35
CA GLY A 217 -14.45 -0.66 -9.00
C GLY A 217 -13.87 -1.77 -8.13
N LEU A 218 -14.41 -3.00 -8.24
CA LEU A 218 -13.91 -4.17 -7.51
C LEU A 218 -12.46 -4.48 -7.85
N VAL A 219 -12.15 -4.61 -9.14
CA VAL A 219 -10.79 -4.92 -9.61
C VAL A 219 -9.86 -3.77 -9.28
N ALA A 220 -10.29 -2.52 -9.50
CA ALA A 220 -9.48 -1.34 -9.19
C ALA A 220 -9.09 -1.30 -7.70
N THR A 221 -10.03 -1.51 -6.78
CA THR A 221 -9.74 -1.52 -5.33
C THR A 221 -8.71 -2.59 -4.97
N LEU A 222 -8.91 -3.84 -5.40
CA LEU A 222 -7.99 -4.93 -5.06
C LEU A 222 -6.59 -4.68 -5.63
N VAL A 223 -6.49 -4.20 -6.87
CA VAL A 223 -5.20 -3.87 -7.50
C VAL A 223 -4.55 -2.67 -6.80
N HIS A 224 -5.31 -1.65 -6.42
CA HIS A 224 -4.83 -0.48 -5.70
C HIS A 224 -4.13 -0.87 -4.39
N GLU A 225 -4.81 -1.60 -3.52
CA GLU A 225 -4.28 -1.99 -2.22
C GLU A 225 -3.09 -2.96 -2.33
N ALA A 226 -3.17 -3.91 -3.27
CA ALA A 226 -2.06 -4.82 -3.53
C ALA A 226 -0.85 -4.09 -4.17
N THR A 227 -1.08 -2.99 -4.90
CA THR A 227 0.01 -2.15 -5.42
C THR A 227 0.75 -1.45 -4.29
N HIS A 228 0.04 -0.91 -3.30
CA HIS A 228 0.68 -0.38 -2.10
C HIS A 228 1.52 -1.45 -1.40
N GLN A 229 0.93 -2.63 -1.16
CA GLN A 229 1.65 -3.73 -0.52
C GLN A 229 2.92 -4.11 -1.30
N MET A 230 2.84 -4.24 -2.63
CA MET A 230 4.02 -4.51 -3.47
C MET A 230 5.06 -3.40 -3.38
N ALA A 231 4.67 -2.13 -3.51
CA ALA A 231 5.58 -1.00 -3.49
C ALA A 231 6.39 -0.92 -2.18
N PHE A 232 5.75 -1.24 -1.04
CA PHE A 232 6.39 -1.21 0.28
C PHE A 232 7.14 -2.50 0.66
N ASN A 233 7.11 -3.54 -0.18
CA ASN A 233 7.77 -4.81 0.09
C ASN A 233 8.83 -5.22 -0.95
N CYS A 234 8.94 -4.50 -2.06
CA CYS A 234 9.89 -4.81 -3.14
C CYS A 234 11.09 -3.84 -3.20
N GLY A 235 11.25 -2.95 -2.23
CA GLY A 235 12.33 -1.95 -2.22
C GLY A 235 11.99 -0.62 -2.90
N MET A 236 10.83 -0.50 -3.59
CA MET A 236 10.39 0.78 -4.18
C MET A 236 10.13 1.85 -3.11
N HIS A 237 9.47 1.47 -2.04
CA HIS A 237 9.20 2.32 -0.88
C HIS A 237 9.65 1.60 0.39
N ARG A 238 10.06 2.38 1.38
CA ARG A 238 10.34 1.86 2.71
C ARG A 238 9.19 2.23 3.65
N ARG A 239 8.64 1.27 4.39
CA ARG A 239 7.56 1.53 5.34
C ARG A 239 7.99 2.56 6.37
N LEU A 240 7.09 3.50 6.68
CA LEU A 240 7.32 4.65 7.58
C LEU A 240 8.41 5.63 7.13
N ALA A 241 9.03 5.44 5.96
CA ALA A 241 9.79 6.52 5.34
C ALA A 241 8.82 7.62 4.85
N PRO A 242 9.28 8.87 4.76
CA PRO A 242 8.42 10.00 4.41
C PRO A 242 8.16 10.07 2.89
N VAL A 243 7.52 9.04 2.34
CA VAL A 243 7.09 9.02 0.93
C VAL A 243 5.86 9.91 0.79
N PRO A 244 5.87 10.94 -0.09
CA PRO A 244 4.71 11.79 -0.32
C PRO A 244 3.49 10.99 -0.80
N LEU A 245 2.29 11.32 -0.31
CA LEU A 245 1.08 10.58 -0.71
C LEU A 245 0.81 10.66 -2.20
N TRP A 246 1.17 11.76 -2.89
CA TRP A 246 1.01 11.80 -4.34
C TRP A 246 1.81 10.72 -5.09
N VAL A 247 2.96 10.28 -4.53
CA VAL A 247 3.74 9.16 -5.11
C VAL A 247 3.07 7.84 -4.81
N CYS A 248 2.71 7.59 -3.54
CA CYS A 248 2.05 6.35 -3.13
C CYS A 248 0.76 6.12 -3.92
N GLU A 249 -0.14 7.11 -3.89
CA GLU A 249 -1.45 7.05 -4.53
C GLU A 249 -1.35 7.14 -6.06
N GLY A 250 -0.41 7.94 -6.56
CA GLY A 250 -0.14 8.04 -7.99
C GLY A 250 0.33 6.72 -8.60
N VAL A 251 1.22 6.00 -7.92
CA VAL A 251 1.66 4.66 -8.33
C VAL A 251 0.51 3.66 -8.24
N ALA A 252 -0.27 3.64 -7.15
CA ALA A 252 -1.39 2.73 -7.00
C ALA A 252 -2.45 2.97 -8.09
N THR A 253 -2.82 4.23 -8.34
CA THR A 253 -3.80 4.60 -9.38
C THR A 253 -3.28 4.38 -10.81
N TYR A 254 -1.97 4.42 -11.04
CA TYR A 254 -1.35 4.08 -12.32
C TYR A 254 -1.48 2.58 -12.66
N PHE A 255 -1.56 1.72 -11.65
CA PHE A 255 -1.74 0.28 -11.78
C PHE A 255 -3.21 -0.16 -11.77
N GLU A 256 -4.12 0.56 -11.11
CA GLU A 256 -5.50 0.13 -10.84
C GLU A 256 -6.41 0.01 -12.06
N THR A 257 -6.03 0.56 -13.22
CA THR A 257 -6.93 0.63 -14.40
C THR A 257 -7.41 -0.75 -14.81
N PRO A 258 -8.72 -1.06 -14.70
CA PRO A 258 -9.26 -2.37 -15.02
C PRO A 258 -9.31 -2.60 -16.53
N ASP A 259 -9.21 -3.86 -16.95
CA ASP A 259 -9.49 -4.32 -18.31
C ASP A 259 -10.46 -5.50 -18.25
N LEU A 260 -11.75 -5.22 -18.19
CA LEU A 260 -12.79 -6.24 -18.09
C LEU A 260 -12.91 -7.13 -19.37
N ARG A 261 -12.23 -6.77 -20.46
CA ARG A 261 -12.14 -7.62 -21.66
C ARG A 261 -11.14 -8.77 -21.46
N SER A 262 -10.23 -8.64 -20.52
CA SER A 262 -9.34 -9.74 -20.16
C SER A 262 -10.05 -10.74 -19.25
N GLN A 263 -9.78 -12.03 -19.41
CA GLN A 263 -10.32 -13.09 -18.54
C GLN A 263 -9.99 -12.88 -17.06
N THR A 264 -9.05 -12.01 -16.77
CA THR A 264 -8.52 -11.73 -15.44
C THR A 264 -9.00 -10.39 -14.88
N GLY A 265 -9.70 -9.59 -15.68
CA GLY A 265 -10.22 -8.28 -15.30
C GLY A 265 -9.17 -7.17 -15.25
N TRP A 266 -7.88 -7.50 -15.47
CA TRP A 266 -6.81 -6.53 -15.33
C TRP A 266 -5.62 -6.82 -16.27
N ARG A 267 -5.21 -5.83 -17.05
CA ARG A 267 -3.99 -5.76 -17.87
C ARG A 267 -3.49 -4.31 -18.01
N GLY A 268 -4.06 -3.43 -17.24
CA GLY A 268 -4.09 -1.99 -17.52
C GLY A 268 -2.96 -1.16 -16.95
N ILE A 269 -1.73 -1.70 -16.70
CA ILE A 269 -0.63 -0.88 -16.18
C ILE A 269 -0.36 0.30 -17.10
N GLY A 270 -0.49 1.53 -16.58
CA GLY A 270 -0.27 2.76 -17.33
C GLY A 270 -1.27 3.03 -18.42
N SER A 271 -2.35 2.28 -18.50
CA SER A 271 -3.47 2.60 -19.37
C SER A 271 -4.17 3.88 -18.93
N LEU A 272 -4.79 4.57 -19.88
CA LEU A 272 -5.52 5.79 -19.58
C LEU A 272 -6.73 5.48 -18.68
N ASN A 273 -6.68 5.90 -17.43
CA ASN A 273 -7.78 5.77 -16.49
C ASN A 273 -8.82 6.87 -16.78
N ARG A 274 -9.93 6.49 -17.42
CA ARG A 274 -10.96 7.44 -17.87
C ARG A 274 -11.62 8.16 -16.70
N GLN A 275 -11.92 7.46 -15.63
CA GLN A 275 -12.57 8.05 -14.45
C GLN A 275 -11.65 9.08 -13.78
N ARG A 276 -10.36 8.76 -13.61
CA ARG A 276 -9.37 9.69 -13.05
C ARG A 276 -9.14 10.89 -13.97
N LEU A 277 -9.06 10.68 -15.31
CA LEU A 277 -8.93 11.77 -16.27
C LEU A 277 -10.13 12.71 -16.24
N GLU A 278 -11.34 12.16 -16.22
CA GLU A 278 -12.55 12.98 -16.14
C GLU A 278 -12.60 13.79 -14.84
N ARG A 279 -12.31 13.17 -13.71
CA ARG A 279 -12.26 13.85 -12.42
C ARG A 279 -11.19 14.93 -12.38
N PHE A 280 -9.99 14.63 -12.86
CA PHE A 280 -8.91 15.62 -13.00
C PHE A 280 -9.36 16.85 -13.78
N ARG A 281 -10.01 16.65 -14.90
CA ARG A 281 -10.50 17.77 -15.75
C ARG A 281 -11.55 18.63 -15.07
N GLN A 282 -12.43 18.01 -14.29
CA GLN A 282 -13.51 18.70 -13.59
C GLN A 282 -13.02 19.51 -12.38
N SER A 283 -11.95 19.04 -11.72
CA SER A 283 -11.55 19.56 -10.42
C SER A 283 -10.22 20.31 -10.41
N TYR A 284 -9.32 20.06 -11.39
CA TYR A 284 -7.99 20.66 -11.37
C TYR A 284 -8.01 22.18 -11.52
N GLN A 285 -7.28 22.84 -10.62
CA GLN A 285 -7.09 24.30 -10.63
C GLN A 285 -5.60 24.64 -10.64
N GLY A 286 -5.25 25.81 -11.14
CA GLY A 286 -3.86 26.28 -11.13
C GLY A 286 -3.30 26.30 -9.70
N GLY A 287 -2.10 25.73 -9.54
CA GLY A 287 -1.44 25.56 -8.23
C GLY A 287 -1.74 24.23 -7.52
N ASP A 288 -2.69 23.42 -7.99
CA ASP A 288 -2.97 22.11 -7.41
C ASP A 288 -1.76 21.17 -7.47
N LEU A 289 -0.97 21.28 -8.53
CA LEU A 289 0.25 20.48 -8.69
C LEU A 289 1.25 20.78 -7.57
N GLU A 290 1.51 22.06 -7.29
CA GLU A 290 2.41 22.44 -6.18
C GLU A 290 1.88 21.97 -4.84
N GLN A 291 0.57 22.07 -4.62
CA GLN A 291 -0.04 21.66 -3.35
C GLN A 291 0.17 20.17 -3.06
N ILE A 292 -0.13 19.27 -4.02
CA ILE A 292 0.01 17.82 -3.78
C ILE A 292 1.47 17.38 -3.68
N VAL A 293 2.40 18.09 -4.32
CA VAL A 293 3.84 17.84 -4.17
C VAL A 293 4.33 18.28 -2.80
N ALA A 294 3.88 19.45 -2.35
CA ALA A 294 4.36 20.09 -1.15
C ALA A 294 3.88 19.45 0.15
N ASP A 295 2.63 18.97 0.19
CA ASP A 295 2.06 18.35 1.40
C ASP A 295 0.97 17.34 1.09
N ASP A 296 0.52 16.61 2.12
CA ASP A 296 -0.48 15.55 2.00
C ASP A 296 -1.89 15.98 2.44
N GLY A 297 -2.10 17.27 2.73
CA GLY A 297 -3.35 17.77 3.32
C GLY A 297 -4.58 17.43 2.48
N ARG A 298 -4.50 17.62 1.16
CA ARG A 298 -5.61 17.32 0.23
C ARG A 298 -6.00 15.85 0.18
N PHE A 299 -5.07 14.93 0.40
CA PHE A 299 -5.36 13.48 0.45
C PHE A 299 -6.07 13.06 1.74
N ARG A 300 -5.90 13.84 2.82
CA ARG A 300 -6.46 13.54 4.15
C ARG A 300 -7.80 14.22 4.39
N ASP A 301 -8.13 15.21 3.61
CA ASP A 301 -9.40 15.93 3.67
C ASP A 301 -10.45 15.26 2.79
N ALA A 302 -11.56 14.80 3.38
CA ALA A 302 -12.61 14.07 2.70
C ALA A 302 -13.23 14.82 1.51
N GLY A 303 -13.23 16.16 1.55
CA GLY A 303 -13.78 17.03 0.49
C GLY A 303 -12.89 17.12 -0.74
N SER A 304 -11.57 16.90 -0.61
CA SER A 304 -10.59 17.09 -1.69
C SER A 304 -9.83 15.80 -2.06
N ALA A 305 -9.93 14.73 -1.27
CA ALA A 305 -9.16 13.52 -1.47
C ALA A 305 -9.33 12.93 -2.90
N VAL A 306 -10.57 12.81 -3.39
CA VAL A 306 -10.85 12.25 -4.73
C VAL A 306 -10.16 13.06 -5.84
N ASP A 307 -10.08 14.37 -5.67
CA ASP A 307 -9.41 15.30 -6.60
C ASP A 307 -7.89 15.16 -6.52
N ALA A 308 -7.36 15.01 -5.30
CA ALA A 308 -5.95 14.77 -5.07
C ALA A 308 -5.50 13.44 -5.71
N TYR A 309 -6.28 12.37 -5.56
CA TYR A 309 -6.03 11.08 -6.24
C TYR A 309 -6.02 11.21 -7.76
N ALA A 310 -6.96 11.96 -8.33
CA ALA A 310 -7.02 12.19 -9.77
C ALA A 310 -5.81 13.00 -10.27
N THR A 311 -5.38 14.00 -9.50
CA THR A 311 -4.19 14.81 -9.80
C THR A 311 -2.91 13.98 -9.66
N ALA A 312 -2.79 13.14 -8.63
CA ALA A 312 -1.65 12.23 -8.42
C ALA A 312 -1.52 11.20 -9.55
N TRP A 313 -2.65 10.60 -9.97
CA TRP A 313 -2.69 9.73 -11.15
C TRP A 313 -2.20 10.47 -12.40
N ALA A 314 -2.73 11.66 -12.67
CA ALA A 314 -2.38 12.43 -13.85
C ALA A 314 -0.90 12.80 -13.87
N LEU A 315 -0.34 13.23 -12.73
CA LEU A 315 1.09 13.54 -12.59
C LEU A 315 1.94 12.30 -12.81
N THR A 316 1.63 11.19 -12.17
CA THR A 316 2.38 9.93 -12.32
C THR A 316 2.34 9.43 -13.76
N TRP A 317 1.16 9.44 -14.39
CA TRP A 317 1.00 9.05 -15.78
C TRP A 317 1.79 9.96 -16.74
N PHE A 318 1.76 11.28 -16.54
CA PHE A 318 2.56 12.23 -17.30
C PHE A 318 4.06 11.99 -17.13
N LEU A 319 4.55 11.82 -15.90
CA LEU A 319 5.96 11.59 -15.63
C LEU A 319 6.45 10.26 -16.22
N MET A 320 5.66 9.20 -16.10
CA MET A 320 5.98 7.89 -16.70
C MET A 320 6.01 7.93 -18.23
N GLU A 321 5.18 8.75 -18.87
CA GLU A 321 5.16 8.89 -20.34
C GLU A 321 6.27 9.80 -20.87
N THR A 322 6.67 10.83 -20.11
CA THR A 322 7.51 11.92 -20.65
C THR A 322 8.86 12.09 -19.93
N ARG A 323 9.02 11.58 -18.71
CA ARG A 323 10.18 11.80 -17.84
C ARG A 323 10.49 10.56 -16.99
N ARG A 324 10.35 9.37 -17.56
CA ARG A 324 10.44 8.09 -16.83
C ARG A 324 11.72 7.96 -16.02
N ASP A 325 12.87 8.23 -16.62
CA ASP A 325 14.16 8.05 -15.95
C ASP A 325 14.32 8.97 -14.73
N ALA A 326 13.86 10.22 -14.86
CA ALA A 326 13.83 11.18 -13.75
C ALA A 326 12.87 10.72 -12.65
N PHE A 327 11.71 10.17 -13.00
CA PHE A 327 10.74 9.66 -12.03
C PHE A 327 11.27 8.42 -11.29
N VAL A 328 11.92 7.51 -12.00
CA VAL A 328 12.60 6.34 -11.38
C VAL A 328 13.67 6.79 -10.40
N THR A 329 14.53 7.74 -10.80
CA THR A 329 15.56 8.30 -9.93
C THR A 329 14.97 8.97 -8.70
N TYR A 330 13.86 9.72 -8.87
CA TYR A 330 13.17 10.38 -7.77
C TYR A 330 12.61 9.36 -6.77
N ILE A 331 11.95 8.29 -7.25
CA ILE A 331 11.45 7.19 -6.39
C ILE A 331 12.60 6.52 -5.63
N ALA A 332 13.70 6.21 -6.30
CA ALA A 332 14.88 5.62 -5.64
C ALA A 332 15.45 6.54 -4.54
N GLY A 333 15.46 7.85 -4.76
CA GLY A 333 15.82 8.84 -3.75
C GLY A 333 14.89 8.87 -2.54
N LEU A 334 13.58 8.67 -2.76
CA LEU A 334 12.61 8.55 -1.66
C LEU A 334 12.80 7.24 -0.87
N ALA A 335 13.10 6.13 -1.54
CA ALA A 335 13.36 4.84 -0.89
C ALA A 335 14.59 4.88 0.04
N ALA A 336 15.57 5.73 -0.26
CA ALA A 336 16.77 5.92 0.55
C ALA A 336 16.51 6.74 1.83
N LYS A 337 15.36 7.40 1.96
CA LYS A 337 15.03 8.18 3.17
C LYS A 337 14.78 7.26 4.36
N ARG A 338 15.19 7.73 5.55
CA ARG A 338 15.04 6.97 6.79
C ARG A 338 13.57 6.96 7.25
N PRO A 339 13.10 5.84 7.83
CA PRO A 339 11.81 5.79 8.50
C PRO A 339 11.70 6.83 9.62
N CYS A 340 10.48 7.31 9.87
CA CYS A 340 10.15 8.22 10.97
C CYS A 340 10.96 9.54 10.95
N THR A 341 11.36 10.02 9.76
CA THR A 341 12.01 11.33 9.60
C THR A 341 11.04 12.35 9.02
N ASP A 342 11.25 13.62 9.36
CA ASP A 342 10.48 14.72 8.80
C ASP A 342 10.85 14.95 7.32
N TYR A 343 9.85 15.33 6.54
CA TYR A 343 10.00 15.71 5.14
C TYR A 343 9.03 16.85 4.87
N ASP A 344 9.48 18.04 5.22
CA ASP A 344 8.69 19.25 5.18
C ASP A 344 8.42 19.73 3.74
N ARG A 345 7.54 20.72 3.64
CA ARG A 345 7.12 21.32 2.38
C ARG A 345 8.31 21.77 1.52
N GLU A 346 9.26 22.46 2.11
CA GLU A 346 10.41 23.01 1.39
C GLU A 346 11.30 21.89 0.84
N SER A 347 11.57 20.88 1.64
CA SER A 347 12.35 19.70 1.23
C SER A 347 11.66 18.91 0.14
N ARG A 348 10.33 18.74 0.20
CA ARG A 348 9.55 18.07 -0.85
C ARG A 348 9.63 18.79 -2.18
N LEU A 349 9.41 20.11 -2.18
CA LEU A 349 9.51 20.95 -3.37
C LEU A 349 10.92 20.95 -3.94
N ARG A 350 11.94 21.14 -3.11
CA ARG A 350 13.34 21.13 -3.54
C ARG A 350 13.71 19.80 -4.23
N ASP A 351 13.37 18.68 -3.63
CA ASP A 351 13.70 17.35 -4.20
C ASP A 351 12.91 17.09 -5.49
N PHE A 352 11.65 17.52 -5.55
CA PHE A 352 10.83 17.43 -6.75
C PHE A 352 11.41 18.30 -7.89
N GLU A 353 11.73 19.56 -7.60
CA GLU A 353 12.27 20.50 -8.59
C GLU A 353 13.66 20.10 -9.07
N ALA A 354 14.46 19.50 -8.20
CA ALA A 354 15.76 18.93 -8.60
C ALA A 354 15.60 17.80 -9.62
N ALA A 355 14.51 17.01 -9.53
CA ALA A 355 14.24 15.90 -10.44
C ALA A 355 13.55 16.35 -11.75
N PHE A 356 12.63 17.30 -11.68
CA PHE A 356 11.70 17.60 -12.78
C PHE A 356 11.75 19.04 -13.29
N GLY A 357 12.48 19.93 -12.63
CA GLY A 357 12.46 21.38 -12.85
C GLY A 357 11.38 22.08 -12.04
N ALA A 358 11.38 23.41 -12.04
CA ALA A 358 10.46 24.21 -11.29
C ALA A 358 8.99 23.83 -11.58
N VAL A 359 8.17 23.72 -10.53
CA VAL A 359 6.76 23.32 -10.67
C VAL A 359 6.03 24.23 -11.65
N ALA A 360 6.25 25.55 -11.56
CA ALA A 360 5.63 26.54 -12.45
C ALA A 360 6.00 26.38 -13.93
N GLU A 361 7.19 25.82 -14.24
CA GLU A 361 7.62 25.54 -15.60
C GLU A 361 7.11 24.19 -16.11
N LEU A 362 6.97 23.21 -15.20
CA LEU A 362 6.45 21.88 -15.50
C LEU A 362 4.95 21.89 -15.79
N GLU A 363 4.16 22.64 -15.00
CA GLU A 363 2.70 22.61 -15.04
C GLU A 363 2.11 22.90 -16.43
N PRO A 364 2.59 23.89 -17.22
CA PRO A 364 2.09 24.09 -18.58
C PRO A 364 2.33 22.89 -19.50
N ALA A 365 3.46 22.16 -19.36
CA ALA A 365 3.74 20.97 -20.14
C ALA A 365 2.85 19.80 -19.71
N PHE A 366 2.63 19.63 -18.42
CA PHE A 366 1.72 18.69 -17.81
C PHE A 366 0.28 18.88 -18.33
N LEU A 367 -0.27 20.08 -18.26
CA LEU A 367 -1.61 20.39 -18.72
C LEU A 367 -1.79 20.18 -20.23
N ARG A 368 -0.79 20.54 -21.05
CA ARG A 368 -0.81 20.23 -22.49
C ARG A 368 -0.82 18.73 -22.75
N HIS A 369 -0.09 17.94 -21.96
CA HIS A 369 -0.08 16.49 -22.09
C HIS A 369 -1.43 15.87 -21.75
N MET A 370 -2.04 16.29 -20.65
CA MET A 370 -3.36 15.81 -20.24
C MET A 370 -4.46 16.17 -21.23
N SER A 371 -4.42 17.38 -21.83
CA SER A 371 -5.34 17.77 -22.89
C SER A 371 -5.19 16.95 -24.18
N ARG A 372 -3.99 16.41 -24.46
CA ARG A 372 -3.77 15.49 -25.59
C ARG A 372 -4.27 14.08 -25.29
N ALA A 373 -4.14 13.62 -24.04
CA ALA A 373 -4.65 12.33 -23.60
C ALA A 373 -6.17 12.24 -23.82
N GLU A 374 -6.88 13.31 -23.52
CA GLU A 374 -8.32 13.42 -23.77
C GLU A 374 -8.72 13.14 -25.22
N ARG A 375 -7.98 13.69 -26.18
CA ARG A 375 -8.24 13.50 -27.62
C ARG A 375 -8.00 12.06 -28.12
N ARG A 376 -7.40 11.20 -27.29
CA ARG A 376 -7.23 9.76 -27.58
C ARG A 376 -8.41 8.92 -27.10
N LEU A 377 -9.37 9.53 -26.39
CA LEU A 377 -10.63 8.85 -26.06
C LEU A 377 -11.50 8.74 -27.31
N PRO A 378 -12.07 7.55 -27.60
CA PRO A 378 -12.96 7.36 -28.76
C PRO A 378 -14.27 8.11 -28.61
#